data_d227af8436588d092769f5071154fc2d
#
_entry.id   d227af8436588d092769f5071154fc2d
#
_cell.length_a   1.000
_cell.length_b   1.000
_cell.length_c   1.000
_cell.angle_alpha   90.00
_cell.angle_beta   90.00
_cell.angle_gamma   90.00
#
_symmetry.space_group_name_H-M   'P 1'
#
loop_
_entity.id
_entity.type
_entity.pdbx_description
1 polymer ?
#
loop_
_entity_poly.entity_id
_entity_poly.type
_entity_poly.pdbx_seq_one_letter_code
_entity_poly.pdbx_strand_id
1 'polypeptide(L)'
;WKGDDPALIMNDTSWLLEDYQRGGSVKTFVKHIEEGLKIAVEDKSSLLVFSGGQTRRQSWKTEAESYYHLALTMSKGLPFFSDSQEDPSQSRLPFEPLDKSETARASRYMSTNEHFDLGRLRMTTEDYALDSFQNFLFSIARFYEFTGTYPQKITVVSYEFKKRRFVDLHAHALRWPSNKLIPGGTQRLNYVGIDDEPNSPSIPKLHDSAYDLFEVDMYGCYGRLLEKRRKRNSGRRVPPYSSTAPELAGLVDWCPAINSRLRGLYPGWLPWDPRASTGLGRGAQVILEQNGGKFVKAEYLPDGKRIV
;
A
#
# COMPACT_ATOMS: atom_id res chain seq x y z
N TRP A 1 -0.67 17.07 -6.25
CA TRP A 1 -1.58 18.04 -6.84
C TRP A 1 -1.83 19.20 -5.86
N LYS A 2 -1.73 20.44 -6.34
CA LYS A 2 -1.77 21.65 -5.50
C LYS A 2 -3.17 22.22 -5.36
N GLY A 3 -4.02 22.02 -6.38
CA GLY A 3 -5.23 22.78 -6.58
C GLY A 3 -6.50 22.05 -6.20
N ASP A 4 -7.61 22.78 -6.32
CA ASP A 4 -8.97 22.26 -6.14
C ASP A 4 -9.80 22.45 -7.42
N ASP A 5 -9.21 23.03 -8.49
CA ASP A 5 -9.87 23.27 -9.77
C ASP A 5 -9.71 22.07 -10.73
N PRO A 6 -10.80 21.34 -11.02
CA PRO A 6 -10.79 20.21 -11.94
C PRO A 6 -10.23 20.54 -13.34
N ALA A 7 -10.42 21.75 -13.82
CA ALA A 7 -9.93 22.17 -15.15
C ALA A 7 -8.40 22.18 -15.25
N LEU A 8 -7.70 22.25 -14.12
CA LEU A 8 -6.24 22.33 -14.05
C LEU A 8 -5.56 20.99 -13.75
N ILE A 9 -6.33 19.89 -13.64
CA ILE A 9 -5.79 18.57 -13.29
C ILE A 9 -4.68 18.13 -14.25
N MET A 10 -4.85 18.36 -15.54
CA MET A 10 -3.89 17.96 -16.59
C MET A 10 -2.72 18.94 -16.78
N ASN A 11 -2.66 20.03 -16.00
CA ASN A 11 -1.61 21.03 -16.12
C ASN A 11 -0.47 20.73 -15.12
N ASP A 12 0.75 20.50 -15.64
CA ASP A 12 1.95 20.25 -14.84
C ASP A 12 2.21 21.32 -13.77
N THR A 13 1.84 22.58 -14.03
CA THR A 13 2.04 23.69 -13.08
C THR A 13 1.20 23.56 -11.82
N SER A 14 0.10 22.80 -11.89
CA SER A 14 -0.79 22.49 -10.77
C SER A 14 -0.27 21.34 -9.88
N TRP A 15 0.90 20.79 -10.21
CA TRP A 15 1.52 19.71 -9.47
C TRP A 15 2.89 20.11 -8.90
N LEU A 16 3.31 19.42 -7.85
CA LEU A 16 4.69 19.45 -7.37
C LEU A 16 5.44 18.26 -7.96
N LEU A 17 6.05 18.49 -9.11
CA LEU A 17 6.74 17.45 -9.89
C LEU A 17 8.26 17.54 -9.73
N GLU A 18 8.93 16.39 -9.84
CA GLU A 18 10.35 16.34 -10.18
C GLU A 18 10.53 16.69 -11.65
N ASP A 19 11.71 17.16 -12.02
CA ASP A 19 11.99 17.56 -13.40
C ASP A 19 11.77 16.44 -14.42
N TYR A 20 12.06 15.18 -14.02
CA TYR A 20 11.82 14.02 -14.88
C TYR A 20 10.34 13.62 -15.03
N GLN A 21 9.45 14.16 -14.22
CA GLN A 21 8.01 13.89 -14.29
C GLN A 21 7.28 14.90 -15.19
N ARG A 22 7.95 15.98 -15.59
CA ARG A 22 7.35 17.03 -16.42
C ARG A 22 7.18 16.57 -17.86
N GLY A 23 6.06 16.96 -18.46
CA GLY A 23 5.74 16.70 -19.86
C GLY A 23 5.07 15.36 -20.14
N GLY A 24 4.48 14.70 -19.12
CA GLY A 24 3.74 13.44 -19.39
C GLY A 24 3.21 12.72 -18.17
N SER A 25 3.96 12.70 -17.08
CA SER A 25 3.62 11.88 -15.92
C SER A 25 2.29 12.25 -15.25
N VAL A 26 1.82 13.47 -15.35
CA VAL A 26 0.53 13.90 -14.80
C VAL A 26 -0.62 13.10 -15.40
N LYS A 27 -0.64 12.91 -16.72
CA LYS A 27 -1.66 12.08 -17.39
C LYS A 27 -1.65 10.65 -16.87
N THR A 28 -0.46 10.11 -16.63
CA THR A 28 -0.29 8.75 -16.12
C THR A 28 -0.75 8.65 -14.67
N PHE A 29 -0.49 9.64 -13.82
CA PHE A 29 -1.03 9.67 -12.46
C PHE A 29 -2.56 9.67 -12.46
N VAL A 30 -3.18 10.44 -13.34
CA VAL A 30 -4.64 10.44 -13.51
C VAL A 30 -5.14 9.06 -13.94
N LYS A 31 -4.50 8.44 -14.95
CA LYS A 31 -4.85 7.08 -15.39
C LYS A 31 -4.69 6.02 -14.27
N HIS A 32 -3.68 6.15 -13.41
CA HIS A 32 -3.54 5.26 -12.25
C HIS A 32 -4.71 5.41 -11.28
N ILE A 33 -5.17 6.64 -11.04
CA ILE A 33 -6.31 6.92 -10.17
C ILE A 33 -7.60 6.36 -10.79
N GLU A 34 -7.83 6.62 -12.09
CA GLU A 34 -8.99 6.12 -12.83
C GLU A 34 -9.08 4.59 -12.80
N GLU A 35 -7.97 3.91 -13.06
CA GLU A 35 -7.93 2.45 -13.02
C GLU A 35 -8.15 1.91 -11.60
N GLY A 36 -7.58 2.56 -10.59
CA GLY A 36 -7.83 2.21 -9.19
C GLY A 36 -9.30 2.36 -8.81
N LEU A 37 -9.95 3.45 -9.22
CA LEU A 37 -11.38 3.68 -9.01
C LEU A 37 -12.23 2.63 -9.74
N LYS A 38 -11.91 2.32 -11.00
CA LYS A 38 -12.61 1.29 -11.79
C LYS A 38 -12.56 -0.07 -11.11
N ILE A 39 -11.38 -0.53 -10.69
CA ILE A 39 -11.21 -1.80 -9.98
C ILE A 39 -12.02 -1.80 -8.68
N ALA A 40 -12.02 -0.69 -7.93
CA ALA A 40 -12.77 -0.57 -6.69
C ALA A 40 -14.29 -0.58 -6.89
N VAL A 41 -14.78 -0.09 -8.02
CA VAL A 41 -16.21 -0.15 -8.39
C VAL A 41 -16.60 -1.56 -8.81
N GLU A 42 -15.76 -2.24 -9.62
CA GLU A 42 -16.02 -3.59 -10.10
C GLU A 42 -15.98 -4.64 -8.98
N ASP A 43 -15.06 -4.49 -8.01
CA ASP A 43 -14.94 -5.38 -6.85
C ASP A 43 -15.47 -4.69 -5.58
N LYS A 44 -16.74 -4.94 -5.26
CA LYS A 44 -17.41 -4.37 -4.07
C LYS A 44 -16.78 -4.78 -2.74
N SER A 45 -15.93 -5.79 -2.70
CA SER A 45 -15.22 -6.23 -1.50
C SER A 45 -13.85 -5.56 -1.34
N SER A 46 -13.40 -4.77 -2.32
CA SER A 46 -12.11 -4.11 -2.31
C SER A 46 -12.11 -2.80 -1.51
N LEU A 47 -10.93 -2.43 -1.01
CA LEU A 47 -10.61 -1.11 -0.46
C LEU A 47 -9.51 -0.50 -1.32
N LEU A 48 -9.74 0.69 -1.87
CA LEU A 48 -8.71 1.45 -2.59
C LEU A 48 -7.85 2.23 -1.59
N VAL A 49 -6.55 1.93 -1.56
CA VAL A 49 -5.58 2.63 -0.72
C VAL A 49 -4.66 3.46 -1.60
N PHE A 50 -4.73 4.78 -1.50
CA PHE A 50 -3.75 5.69 -2.07
C PHE A 50 -2.55 5.73 -1.15
N SER A 51 -1.36 5.36 -1.63
CA SER A 51 -0.17 5.26 -0.80
C SER A 51 0.95 6.17 -1.26
N GLY A 52 1.48 6.93 -0.33
CA GLY A 52 2.62 7.81 -0.53
C GLY A 52 2.70 8.92 0.51
N GLY A 53 3.82 8.99 1.19
CA GLY A 53 4.07 9.95 2.25
C GLY A 53 4.31 11.39 1.77
N GLN A 54 4.64 12.26 2.71
CA GLN A 54 5.02 13.66 2.45
C GLN A 54 6.47 13.73 1.99
N THR A 55 6.70 13.33 0.73
CA THR A 55 8.05 13.25 0.14
C THR A 55 8.61 14.59 -0.33
N ARG A 56 7.79 15.66 -0.32
CA ARG A 56 8.15 17.01 -0.77
C ARG A 56 8.11 18.00 0.39
N ARG A 57 9.24 18.63 0.66
CA ARG A 57 9.34 19.65 1.71
C ARG A 57 8.41 20.88 1.48
N GLN A 58 8.13 21.18 0.21
CA GLN A 58 7.28 22.29 -0.19
C GLN A 58 5.78 21.97 -0.12
N SER A 59 5.41 20.70 0.05
CA SER A 59 4.02 20.27 0.17
C SER A 59 3.67 20.03 1.63
N TRP A 60 2.54 20.55 2.06
CA TRP A 60 1.91 20.17 3.32
C TRP A 60 1.04 18.91 3.19
N LYS A 61 0.64 18.56 1.95
CA LYS A 61 -0.10 17.33 1.63
C LYS A 61 0.87 16.17 1.34
N THR A 62 0.44 14.95 1.64
CA THR A 62 1.11 13.72 1.18
C THR A 62 0.79 13.44 -0.29
N GLU A 63 1.53 12.53 -0.91
CA GLU A 63 1.18 12.04 -2.25
C GLU A 63 -0.18 11.34 -2.21
N ALA A 64 -0.44 10.54 -1.17
CA ALA A 64 -1.70 9.84 -0.97
C ALA A 64 -2.90 10.78 -0.82
N GLU A 65 -2.81 11.80 0.05
CA GLU A 65 -3.86 12.82 0.19
C GLU A 65 -4.14 13.54 -1.12
N SER A 66 -3.09 13.87 -1.87
CA SER A 66 -3.20 14.53 -3.17
C SER A 66 -4.02 13.68 -4.16
N TYR A 67 -3.72 12.38 -4.25
CA TYR A 67 -4.43 11.45 -5.13
C TYR A 67 -5.85 11.16 -4.65
N TYR A 68 -6.06 11.04 -3.35
CA TYR A 68 -7.39 10.86 -2.76
C TYR A 68 -8.32 12.05 -3.07
N HIS A 69 -7.85 13.28 -2.88
CA HIS A 69 -8.62 14.48 -3.23
C HIS A 69 -8.93 14.55 -4.73
N LEU A 70 -7.97 14.15 -5.57
CA LEU A 70 -8.18 14.11 -7.00
C LEU A 70 -9.22 13.05 -7.38
N ALA A 71 -9.16 11.87 -6.77
CA ALA A 71 -10.14 10.81 -6.96
C ALA A 71 -11.56 11.26 -6.58
N LEU A 72 -11.72 11.98 -5.45
CA LEU A 72 -12.99 12.58 -5.05
C LEU A 72 -13.51 13.63 -6.05
N THR A 73 -12.60 14.40 -6.64
CA THR A 73 -12.96 15.41 -7.64
C THR A 73 -13.42 14.76 -8.94
N MET A 74 -12.72 13.71 -9.37
CA MET A 74 -13.02 12.95 -10.58
C MET A 74 -14.31 12.13 -10.43
N SER A 75 -14.57 11.57 -9.24
CA SER A 75 -15.75 10.73 -9.00
C SER A 75 -17.06 11.50 -9.12
N LYS A 76 -17.07 12.80 -8.85
CA LYS A 76 -18.26 13.66 -9.02
C LYS A 76 -18.79 13.73 -10.46
N GLY A 77 -17.96 13.40 -11.45
CA GLY A 77 -18.32 13.36 -12.88
C GLY A 77 -18.60 11.97 -13.44
N LEU A 78 -18.46 10.92 -12.65
CA LEU A 78 -18.68 9.55 -13.10
C LEU A 78 -20.18 9.19 -12.94
N PRO A 79 -20.83 8.57 -13.98
CA PRO A 79 -22.27 8.25 -13.93
C PRO A 79 -22.65 7.26 -12.81
N PHE A 80 -21.70 6.56 -12.22
CA PHE A 80 -21.91 5.67 -11.07
C PHE A 80 -22.01 6.41 -9.71
N PHE A 81 -21.71 7.71 -9.68
CA PHE A 81 -21.74 8.55 -8.48
C PHE A 81 -22.77 9.69 -8.59
N SER A 82 -23.49 9.80 -9.73
CA SER A 82 -24.36 10.93 -10.04
C SER A 82 -25.84 10.71 -9.78
N ASP A 83 -26.27 9.51 -9.39
CA ASP A 83 -27.71 9.23 -9.17
C ASP A 83 -28.04 8.87 -7.71
N SER A 84 -27.83 9.82 -6.82
CA SER A 84 -28.75 10.01 -5.70
C SER A 84 -29.19 11.49 -5.73
N GLN A 85 -30.45 11.74 -6.07
CA GLN A 85 -31.05 13.04 -5.88
C GLN A 85 -30.80 13.48 -4.43
N GLU A 86 -29.88 14.44 -4.26
CA GLU A 86 -29.70 15.11 -2.98
C GLU A 86 -31.00 15.79 -2.63
N ASP A 87 -31.67 15.30 -1.60
CA ASP A 87 -32.69 16.06 -0.89
C ASP A 87 -31.95 17.25 -0.22
N PRO A 88 -32.23 18.51 -0.66
CA PRO A 88 -31.53 19.69 -0.17
C PRO A 88 -31.71 19.95 1.32
N SER A 89 -32.55 19.20 2.02
CA SER A 89 -32.89 19.37 3.43
C SER A 89 -31.96 18.65 4.41
N GLN A 90 -30.97 17.85 3.95
CA GLN A 90 -30.06 17.08 4.82
C GLN A 90 -28.60 17.50 4.72
N SER A 91 -28.33 18.79 4.66
CA SER A 91 -26.96 19.28 4.90
C SER A 91 -26.67 19.28 6.41
N ARG A 92 -26.19 18.16 6.93
CA ARG A 92 -25.53 18.11 8.25
C ARG A 92 -24.14 17.52 8.11
N LEU A 93 -23.16 18.41 8.13
CA LEU A 93 -21.84 18.07 8.69
C LEU A 93 -21.95 18.20 10.20
N PRO A 94 -21.48 17.23 10.98
CA PRO A 94 -20.36 17.56 11.83
C PRO A 94 -19.37 16.40 11.95
N PHE A 95 -18.10 16.72 11.92
CA PHE A 95 -17.03 15.89 12.43
C PHE A 95 -17.07 15.98 13.95
N GLU A 96 -17.70 14.99 14.61
CA GLU A 96 -17.44 14.69 16.01
C GLU A 96 -16.69 13.37 16.13
N PRO A 97 -15.76 13.21 17.08
CA PRO A 97 -15.04 11.95 17.30
C PRO A 97 -16.02 10.85 17.71
N LEU A 98 -16.09 9.77 16.96
CA LEU A 98 -16.97 8.62 17.23
C LEU A 98 -16.54 7.91 18.52
N ASP A 99 -17.47 7.76 19.44
CA ASP A 99 -17.34 6.91 20.62
C ASP A 99 -17.21 5.42 20.22
N LYS A 100 -16.49 4.65 21.05
CA LYS A 100 -16.25 3.22 20.81
C LYS A 100 -17.52 2.37 20.66
N SER A 101 -18.68 2.83 21.17
CA SER A 101 -19.97 2.18 21.00
C SER A 101 -20.53 2.36 19.57
N GLU A 102 -20.13 3.42 18.86
CA GLU A 102 -20.59 3.71 17.50
C GLU A 102 -19.80 2.94 16.44
N THR A 103 -18.54 2.56 16.72
CA THR A 103 -17.74 1.70 15.83
C THR A 103 -18.38 0.30 15.68
N ALA A 104 -18.95 -0.23 16.77
CA ALA A 104 -19.69 -1.50 16.73
C ALA A 104 -21.06 -1.37 16.03
N ARG A 105 -21.70 -0.20 16.07
CA ARG A 105 -22.91 0.12 15.32
C ARG A 105 -22.63 0.33 13.84
N ALA A 106 -21.57 1.01 13.48
CA ALA A 106 -21.12 1.20 12.10
C ALA A 106 -20.86 -0.15 11.41
N SER A 107 -20.24 -1.10 12.12
CA SER A 107 -19.99 -2.46 11.60
C SER A 107 -21.30 -3.23 11.34
N ARG A 108 -22.36 -3.02 12.14
CA ARG A 108 -23.69 -3.63 11.89
C ARG A 108 -24.47 -2.89 10.80
N TYR A 109 -24.28 -1.58 10.67
CA TYR A 109 -24.94 -0.77 9.65
C TYR A 109 -24.43 -1.07 8.23
N MET A 110 -23.17 -1.49 8.11
CA MET A 110 -22.58 -1.90 6.83
C MET A 110 -23.20 -3.17 6.23
N SER A 111 -23.99 -3.93 7.01
CA SER A 111 -24.60 -5.19 6.52
C SER A 111 -26.04 -5.01 5.97
N THR A 112 -26.68 -3.84 6.09
CA THR A 112 -28.12 -3.72 5.83
C THR A 112 -28.56 -2.60 4.89
N ASN A 113 -27.67 -1.70 4.41
CA ASN A 113 -28.08 -0.60 3.53
C ASN A 113 -27.37 -0.63 2.18
N GLU A 114 -28.12 -0.93 1.12
CA GLU A 114 -27.66 -0.96 -0.28
C GLU A 114 -27.39 0.43 -0.90
N HIS A 115 -27.56 1.53 -0.17
CA HIS A 115 -27.41 2.91 -0.66
C HIS A 115 -26.27 3.70 0.02
N PHE A 116 -25.18 3.05 0.41
CA PHE A 116 -24.00 3.78 0.86
C PHE A 116 -23.25 4.38 -0.34
N ASP A 117 -22.90 5.67 -0.25
CA ASP A 117 -21.92 6.32 -1.13
C ASP A 117 -20.57 5.58 -1.04
N LEU A 118 -20.43 4.58 -1.88
CA LEU A 118 -19.33 3.63 -1.90
C LEU A 118 -17.97 4.32 -2.13
N GLY A 119 -17.97 5.51 -2.73
CA GLY A 119 -16.76 6.27 -3.00
C GLY A 119 -16.04 6.73 -1.74
N ARG A 120 -16.77 7.17 -0.70
CA ARG A 120 -16.13 7.69 0.52
C ARG A 120 -15.67 6.61 1.49
N LEU A 121 -16.38 5.48 1.57
CA LEU A 121 -16.13 4.45 2.57
C LEU A 121 -15.13 3.38 2.14
N ARG A 122 -14.90 3.22 0.83
CA ARG A 122 -13.99 2.21 0.28
C ARG A 122 -12.70 2.79 -0.31
N MET A 123 -12.37 4.01 0.09
CA MET A 123 -11.12 4.66 -0.24
C MET A 123 -10.46 5.20 1.02
N THR A 124 -9.16 5.09 1.12
CA THR A 124 -8.36 5.64 2.22
C THR A 124 -6.98 6.05 1.74
N THR A 125 -6.25 6.76 2.59
CA THR A 125 -4.86 7.15 2.36
C THR A 125 -3.90 6.38 3.25
N GLU A 126 -2.71 6.12 2.74
CA GLU A 126 -1.54 5.69 3.47
C GLU A 126 -0.46 6.77 3.30
N ASP A 127 -0.12 7.47 4.38
CA ASP A 127 0.53 8.79 4.36
C ASP A 127 1.98 8.78 4.83
N TYR A 128 2.60 7.61 4.97
CA TYR A 128 3.93 7.47 5.56
C TYR A 128 4.98 6.85 4.66
N ALA A 129 4.57 6.15 3.61
CA ALA A 129 5.49 5.46 2.72
C ALA A 129 6.44 6.41 2.00
N LEU A 130 7.73 6.08 2.01
CA LEU A 130 8.82 6.88 1.43
C LEU A 130 9.44 6.21 0.21
N ASP A 131 9.13 4.94 -0.03
CA ASP A 131 9.55 4.18 -1.20
C ASP A 131 8.54 3.06 -1.53
N SER A 132 8.79 2.32 -2.61
CA SER A 132 7.84 1.30 -3.10
C SER A 132 7.70 0.08 -2.20
N PHE A 133 8.72 -0.28 -1.41
CA PHE A 133 8.59 -1.33 -0.42
C PHE A 133 7.65 -0.90 0.71
N GLN A 134 7.85 0.32 1.22
CA GLN A 134 6.97 0.90 2.22
C GLN A 134 5.55 1.12 1.67
N ASN A 135 5.39 1.56 0.42
CA ASN A 135 4.06 1.64 -0.19
C ASN A 135 3.34 0.29 -0.10
N PHE A 136 4.02 -0.81 -0.40
CA PHE A 136 3.39 -2.14 -0.35
C PHE A 136 3.08 -2.57 1.10
N LEU A 137 4.06 -2.54 1.99
CA LEU A 137 3.91 -2.95 3.39
C LEU A 137 2.89 -2.08 4.14
N PHE A 138 3.00 -0.76 4.01
CA PHE A 138 2.16 0.17 4.76
C PHE A 138 0.72 0.20 4.24
N SER A 139 0.50 -0.06 2.94
CA SER A 139 -0.86 -0.25 2.43
C SER A 139 -1.54 -1.48 3.02
N ILE A 140 -0.79 -2.55 3.28
CA ILE A 140 -1.33 -3.73 3.97
C ILE A 140 -1.70 -3.38 5.42
N ALA A 141 -0.83 -2.66 6.12
CA ALA A 141 -1.10 -2.20 7.47
C ALA A 141 -2.30 -1.25 7.52
N ARG A 142 -2.39 -0.30 6.57
CA ARG A 142 -3.52 0.62 6.46
C ARG A 142 -4.82 -0.08 6.14
N PHE A 143 -4.79 -1.11 5.30
CA PHE A 143 -5.94 -1.95 5.03
C PHE A 143 -6.46 -2.60 6.32
N TYR A 144 -5.55 -3.13 7.15
CA TYR A 144 -5.90 -3.70 8.45
C TYR A 144 -6.51 -2.65 9.40
N GLU A 145 -5.91 -1.46 9.51
CA GLU A 145 -6.47 -0.37 10.32
C GLU A 145 -7.91 -0.03 9.93
N PHE A 146 -8.19 -0.05 8.62
CA PHE A 146 -9.49 0.35 8.09
C PHE A 146 -10.54 -0.76 8.21
N THR A 147 -10.16 -2.03 8.04
CA THR A 147 -11.09 -3.17 7.91
C THR A 147 -11.07 -4.13 9.10
N GLY A 148 -10.07 -4.05 9.97
CA GLY A 148 -9.84 -5.00 11.05
C GLY A 148 -9.30 -6.38 10.59
N THR A 149 -9.02 -6.55 9.29
CA THR A 149 -8.53 -7.81 8.71
C THR A 149 -7.38 -7.55 7.74
N TYR A 150 -6.55 -8.56 7.48
CA TYR A 150 -5.51 -8.46 6.44
C TYR A 150 -6.07 -8.81 5.06
N PRO A 151 -5.60 -8.15 3.98
CA PRO A 151 -6.11 -8.40 2.64
C PRO A 151 -5.80 -9.85 2.20
N GLN A 152 -6.75 -10.46 1.49
CA GLN A 152 -6.55 -11.78 0.89
C GLN A 152 -5.88 -11.68 -0.49
N LYS A 153 -6.17 -10.59 -1.20
CA LYS A 153 -5.67 -10.28 -2.54
C LYS A 153 -5.26 -8.83 -2.61
N ILE A 154 -4.20 -8.54 -3.33
CA ILE A 154 -3.73 -7.17 -3.59
C ILE A 154 -3.65 -6.97 -5.10
N THR A 155 -4.15 -5.83 -5.57
CA THR A 155 -3.89 -5.33 -6.92
C THR A 155 -3.11 -4.04 -6.80
N VAL A 156 -1.90 -4.00 -7.35
CA VAL A 156 -1.08 -2.79 -7.42
C VAL A 156 -1.33 -2.11 -8.75
N VAL A 157 -1.70 -0.83 -8.72
CA VAL A 157 -1.79 0.02 -9.90
C VAL A 157 -0.65 1.03 -9.86
N SER A 158 0.26 0.97 -10.81
CA SER A 158 1.43 1.86 -10.88
C SER A 158 2.08 1.78 -12.27
N TYR A 159 3.24 2.41 -12.45
CA TYR A 159 4.03 2.30 -13.69
C TYR A 159 4.42 0.85 -14.01
N GLU A 160 4.30 0.43 -15.27
CA GLU A 160 4.67 -0.92 -15.72
C GLU A 160 6.15 -1.22 -15.45
N PHE A 161 7.05 -0.24 -15.66
CA PHE A 161 8.49 -0.45 -15.41
C PHE A 161 8.81 -0.82 -13.95
N LYS A 162 7.90 -0.56 -12.98
CA LYS A 162 8.06 -0.93 -11.58
C LYS A 162 7.57 -2.35 -11.26
N LYS A 163 6.86 -3.02 -12.17
CA LYS A 163 6.21 -4.31 -11.95
C LYS A 163 7.15 -5.36 -11.36
N ARG A 164 8.31 -5.56 -11.98
CA ARG A 164 9.30 -6.53 -11.52
C ARG A 164 9.69 -6.29 -10.07
N ARG A 165 9.89 -5.03 -9.67
CA ARG A 165 10.23 -4.67 -8.30
C ARG A 165 9.16 -5.08 -7.30
N PHE A 166 7.87 -4.90 -7.62
CA PHE A 166 6.79 -5.31 -6.75
C PHE A 166 6.60 -6.83 -6.72
N VAL A 167 6.64 -7.47 -7.88
CA VAL A 167 6.32 -8.90 -8.01
C VAL A 167 7.48 -9.78 -7.58
N ASP A 168 8.73 -9.44 -7.98
CA ASP A 168 9.89 -10.29 -7.75
C ASP A 168 10.56 -10.00 -6.40
N LEU A 169 10.58 -8.73 -5.95
CA LEU A 169 11.35 -8.31 -4.79
C LEU A 169 10.46 -7.99 -3.58
N HIS A 170 9.50 -7.07 -3.69
CA HIS A 170 8.71 -6.66 -2.53
C HIS A 170 7.77 -7.76 -2.05
N ALA A 171 7.09 -8.46 -2.97
CA ALA A 171 6.27 -9.61 -2.61
C ALA A 171 7.11 -10.73 -1.96
N HIS A 172 8.34 -10.96 -2.45
CA HIS A 172 9.27 -11.93 -1.86
C HIS A 172 9.71 -11.49 -0.46
N ALA A 173 10.10 -10.23 -0.29
CA ALA A 173 10.51 -9.68 1.01
C ALA A 173 9.39 -9.81 2.06
N LEU A 174 8.14 -9.58 1.66
CA LEU A 174 6.97 -9.74 2.51
C LEU A 174 6.49 -11.19 2.61
N ARG A 175 7.13 -12.14 1.94
CA ARG A 175 6.66 -13.53 1.84
C ARG A 175 5.18 -13.60 1.43
N TRP A 176 4.76 -12.65 0.58
CA TRP A 176 3.40 -12.62 0.08
C TRP A 176 3.14 -13.84 -0.79
N PRO A 177 2.05 -14.60 -0.56
CA PRO A 177 1.80 -15.82 -1.29
C PRO A 177 1.72 -15.61 -2.79
N SER A 178 2.63 -16.23 -3.54
CA SER A 178 2.61 -16.23 -5.00
C SER A 178 1.95 -17.51 -5.54
N ASN A 179 1.26 -17.42 -6.66
CA ASN A 179 0.57 -18.56 -7.28
C ASN A 179 1.48 -19.71 -7.69
N LYS A 180 2.78 -19.46 -7.80
CA LYS A 180 3.75 -20.47 -8.23
C LYS A 180 3.94 -21.60 -7.21
N LEU A 181 3.47 -21.41 -5.97
CA LEU A 181 3.69 -22.34 -4.87
C LEU A 181 2.47 -23.19 -4.48
N ILE A 182 1.27 -22.89 -5.01
CA ILE A 182 0.04 -23.62 -4.68
C ILE A 182 -0.65 -24.06 -5.98
N PRO A 183 -0.61 -25.36 -6.32
CA PRO A 183 -1.39 -25.88 -7.45
C PRO A 183 -2.88 -25.56 -7.24
N GLY A 184 -3.50 -24.87 -8.22
CA GLY A 184 -4.91 -24.45 -8.13
C GLY A 184 -5.18 -23.19 -7.29
N GLY A 185 -4.15 -22.52 -6.77
CA GLY A 185 -4.29 -21.28 -6.00
C GLY A 185 -4.69 -20.09 -6.84
N THR A 186 -5.62 -19.27 -6.34
CA THR A 186 -5.97 -17.97 -6.93
C THR A 186 -4.81 -17.00 -6.81
N GLN A 187 -4.65 -16.18 -7.83
CA GLN A 187 -3.62 -15.12 -7.82
C GLN A 187 -3.92 -14.09 -6.73
N ARG A 188 -3.03 -14.04 -5.73
CA ARG A 188 -3.18 -13.13 -4.59
C ARG A 188 -2.48 -11.78 -4.76
N LEU A 189 -1.64 -11.64 -5.80
CA LEU A 189 -1.01 -10.40 -6.19
C LEU A 189 -1.23 -10.18 -7.68
N ASN A 190 -1.96 -9.12 -8.01
CA ASN A 190 -2.10 -8.61 -9.37
C ASN A 190 -1.32 -7.31 -9.51
N TYR A 191 -0.88 -7.03 -10.73
CA TYR A 191 -0.23 -5.77 -11.05
C TYR A 191 -0.78 -5.21 -12.35
N VAL A 192 -1.29 -3.99 -12.29
CA VAL A 192 -1.74 -3.21 -13.44
C VAL A 192 -0.72 -2.11 -13.68
N GLY A 193 0.04 -2.26 -14.75
CA GLY A 193 1.07 -1.30 -15.12
C GLY A 193 0.57 -0.33 -16.19
N ILE A 194 0.76 0.95 -15.95
CA ILE A 194 0.42 2.02 -16.89
C ILE A 194 1.60 2.98 -16.95
N ASP A 195 2.26 3.06 -18.09
CA ASP A 195 3.38 3.96 -18.33
C ASP A 195 2.95 5.26 -19.04
N ASP A 196 3.85 6.22 -19.10
CA ASP A 196 3.68 7.43 -19.88
C ASP A 196 3.58 7.08 -21.38
N GLU A 197 2.94 7.94 -22.15
CA GLU A 197 2.81 7.74 -23.60
C GLU A 197 4.19 7.64 -24.27
N PRO A 198 4.35 6.79 -25.33
CA PRO A 198 5.66 6.48 -25.93
C PRO A 198 6.51 7.69 -26.35
N ASN A 199 5.88 8.80 -26.65
CA ASN A 199 6.56 10.04 -27.06
C ASN A 199 6.68 11.07 -25.92
N SER A 200 6.40 10.68 -24.69
CA SER A 200 6.51 11.59 -23.55
C SER A 200 7.96 11.94 -23.23
N PRO A 201 8.30 13.21 -22.97
CA PRO A 201 9.64 13.61 -22.55
C PRO A 201 10.12 12.97 -21.24
N SER A 202 9.21 12.42 -20.45
CA SER A 202 9.50 11.72 -19.20
C SER A 202 10.05 10.30 -19.39
N ILE A 203 9.74 9.62 -20.51
CA ILE A 203 10.10 8.20 -20.76
C ILE A 203 11.58 7.87 -20.63
N PRO A 204 12.55 8.62 -21.20
CA PRO A 204 13.96 8.25 -21.10
C PRO A 204 14.48 8.17 -19.67
N LYS A 205 13.74 8.71 -18.71
CA LYS A 205 14.11 8.83 -17.29
C LYS A 205 13.40 7.82 -16.41
N LEU A 206 12.42 7.08 -16.96
CA LEU A 206 11.58 6.13 -16.23
C LEU A 206 12.14 4.70 -16.23
N HIS A 207 13.45 4.54 -16.32
CA HIS A 207 14.07 3.23 -16.09
C HIS A 207 13.99 2.85 -14.61
N ASP A 208 13.74 1.58 -14.30
CA ASP A 208 13.70 1.09 -12.91
C ASP A 208 15.09 1.01 -12.29
N SER A 209 15.73 2.15 -12.13
CA SER A 209 17.03 2.27 -11.47
C SER A 209 17.02 1.84 -9.99
N ALA A 210 15.85 1.60 -9.42
CA ALA A 210 15.71 1.16 -8.05
C ALA A 210 15.60 -0.37 -7.94
N TYR A 211 15.39 -1.09 -9.04
CA TYR A 211 15.31 -2.56 -9.01
C TYR A 211 16.59 -3.16 -8.43
N ASP A 212 17.75 -2.82 -9.00
CA ASP A 212 19.05 -3.34 -8.57
C ASP A 212 19.37 -2.99 -7.11
N LEU A 213 18.92 -1.79 -6.67
CA LEU A 213 19.09 -1.37 -5.27
C LEU A 213 18.27 -2.25 -4.32
N PHE A 214 17.02 -2.55 -4.68
CA PHE A 214 16.17 -3.43 -3.88
C PHE A 214 16.54 -4.91 -4.01
N GLU A 215 17.18 -5.33 -5.11
CA GLU A 215 17.70 -6.69 -5.23
C GLU A 215 18.80 -6.95 -4.19
N VAL A 216 19.59 -5.94 -3.86
CA VAL A 216 20.66 -6.03 -2.84
C VAL A 216 20.09 -5.80 -1.44
N ASP A 217 19.20 -4.83 -1.27
CA ASP A 217 18.61 -4.39 0.01
C ASP A 217 17.09 -4.37 -0.08
N MET A 218 16.46 -5.55 0.00
CA MET A 218 15.01 -5.72 -0.23
C MET A 218 14.13 -4.88 0.69
N TYR A 219 14.61 -4.53 1.88
CA TYR A 219 13.86 -3.76 2.88
C TYR A 219 14.20 -2.27 2.87
N GLY A 220 15.18 -1.84 2.07
CA GLY A 220 15.61 -0.44 1.99
C GLY A 220 16.24 0.09 3.28
N CYS A 221 16.98 -0.77 3.97
CA CYS A 221 17.56 -0.49 5.27
C CYS A 221 18.90 0.24 5.22
N TYR A 222 19.61 0.18 4.07
CA TYR A 222 21.00 0.57 3.98
C TYR A 222 21.29 1.46 2.76
N GLY A 223 22.47 2.07 2.75
CA GLY A 223 23.04 2.78 1.62
C GLY A 223 22.07 3.76 0.96
N ARG A 224 22.00 3.70 -0.37
CA ARG A 224 21.24 4.66 -1.21
C ARG A 224 19.74 4.63 -0.96
N LEU A 225 19.15 3.50 -0.61
CA LEU A 225 17.71 3.42 -0.30
C LEU A 225 17.41 4.11 1.02
N LEU A 226 18.21 3.87 2.07
CA LEU A 226 18.05 4.56 3.35
C LEU A 226 18.27 6.08 3.22
N GLU A 227 19.30 6.50 2.47
CA GLU A 227 19.53 7.92 2.21
C GLU A 227 18.34 8.57 1.49
N LYS A 228 17.75 7.87 0.52
CA LYS A 228 16.55 8.32 -0.19
C LYS A 228 15.36 8.48 0.75
N ARG A 229 15.13 7.51 1.67
CA ARG A 229 14.09 7.61 2.71
C ARG A 229 14.32 8.83 3.61
N ARG A 230 15.54 9.00 4.12
CA ARG A 230 15.90 10.15 4.98
C ARG A 230 15.67 11.48 4.27
N LYS A 231 16.06 11.61 3.01
CA LYS A 231 15.85 12.81 2.20
C LYS A 231 14.35 13.09 1.97
N ARG A 232 13.54 12.04 1.79
CA ARG A 232 12.10 12.14 1.59
C ARG A 232 11.31 12.40 2.87
N ASN A 233 11.84 12.05 4.03
CA ASN A 233 11.20 12.27 5.33
C ASN A 233 11.70 13.56 5.98
N SER A 234 11.53 14.68 5.32
CA SER A 234 11.95 16.01 5.83
C SER A 234 11.18 16.41 7.09
N GLY A 235 9.93 15.96 7.24
CA GLY A 235 9.07 16.18 8.40
C GLY A 235 9.34 15.21 9.55
N ARG A 236 10.26 14.25 9.43
CA ARG A 236 10.56 13.22 10.42
C ARG A 236 9.30 12.48 10.94
N ARG A 237 8.35 12.25 10.04
CA ARG A 237 7.13 11.52 10.37
C ARG A 237 7.44 10.04 10.62
N VAL A 238 6.77 9.49 11.62
CA VAL A 238 6.90 8.07 12.01
C VAL A 238 5.59 7.36 11.72
N PRO A 239 5.61 6.23 11.00
CA PRO A 239 4.39 5.47 10.73
C PRO A 239 3.83 4.86 12.03
N PRO A 240 2.50 4.83 12.22
CA PRO A 240 1.88 4.29 13.43
C PRO A 240 1.76 2.76 13.44
N TYR A 241 2.16 2.08 12.37
CA TYR A 241 1.83 0.69 12.09
C TYR A 241 2.40 -0.33 13.06
N SER A 242 3.46 0.01 13.80
CA SER A 242 3.94 -0.83 14.90
C SER A 242 2.93 -0.93 16.05
N SER A 243 2.03 0.05 16.18
CA SER A 243 0.98 0.08 17.22
C SER A 243 -0.38 -0.32 16.68
N THR A 244 -0.73 0.14 15.47
CA THR A 244 -2.08 -0.01 14.90
C THR A 244 -2.26 -1.31 14.12
N ALA A 245 -1.17 -1.96 13.70
CA ALA A 245 -1.13 -3.30 13.11
C ALA A 245 -0.08 -4.16 13.85
N PRO A 246 -0.35 -4.55 15.10
CA PRO A 246 0.65 -5.10 16.02
C PRO A 246 1.32 -6.38 15.51
N GLU A 247 0.65 -7.18 14.68
CA GLU A 247 1.23 -8.35 14.05
C GLU A 247 2.36 -8.01 13.06
N LEU A 248 2.40 -6.76 12.58
CA LEU A 248 3.43 -6.26 11.68
C LEU A 248 4.52 -5.48 12.40
N ALA A 249 4.38 -5.21 13.71
CA ALA A 249 5.30 -4.39 14.47
C ALA A 249 6.77 -4.83 14.30
N GLY A 250 7.03 -6.13 14.36
CA GLY A 250 8.37 -6.67 14.17
C GLY A 250 8.91 -6.51 12.73
N LEU A 251 8.05 -6.40 11.72
CA LEU A 251 8.44 -6.24 10.32
C LEU A 251 8.66 -4.77 9.95
N VAL A 252 7.85 -3.86 10.50
CA VAL A 252 7.86 -2.43 10.12
C VAL A 252 9.26 -1.82 10.26
N ASP A 253 9.96 -2.16 11.33
CA ASP A 253 11.31 -1.64 11.63
C ASP A 253 12.42 -2.68 11.42
N TRP A 254 12.09 -3.84 10.85
CA TRP A 254 13.06 -4.91 10.69
C TRP A 254 14.05 -4.65 9.56
N CYS A 255 15.29 -4.96 9.87
CA CYS A 255 16.39 -4.92 8.92
C CYS A 255 17.25 -6.19 9.05
N PRO A 256 17.63 -6.84 7.94
CA PRO A 256 18.55 -7.96 8.00
C PRO A 256 19.91 -7.50 8.55
N ALA A 257 20.61 -8.35 9.32
CA ALA A 257 21.94 -8.02 9.79
C ALA A 257 22.90 -7.79 8.60
N ILE A 258 23.78 -6.82 8.70
CA ILE A 258 24.75 -6.46 7.64
C ILE A 258 25.56 -7.67 7.16
N ASN A 259 25.90 -8.58 8.07
CA ASN A 259 26.68 -9.79 7.77
C ASN A 259 25.86 -10.92 7.10
N SER A 260 24.53 -10.78 6.98
CA SER A 260 23.65 -11.78 6.35
C SER A 260 23.57 -11.65 4.83
N ARG A 261 24.53 -10.96 4.19
CA ARG A 261 24.53 -10.59 2.76
C ARG A 261 23.30 -9.79 2.33
N LEU A 262 22.65 -9.11 3.26
CA LEU A 262 21.46 -8.23 3.06
C LEU A 262 20.25 -8.91 2.39
N ARG A 263 20.28 -10.23 2.20
CA ARG A 263 19.22 -11.02 1.53
C ARG A 263 18.38 -11.86 2.49
N GLY A 264 18.59 -11.71 3.80
CA GLY A 264 17.77 -12.40 4.79
C GLY A 264 16.31 -11.93 4.72
N LEU A 265 15.37 -12.88 4.74
CA LEU A 265 13.96 -12.56 4.87
C LEU A 265 13.62 -12.35 6.34
N TYR A 266 12.62 -11.50 6.60
CA TYR A 266 12.07 -11.33 7.93
C TYR A 266 11.67 -12.69 8.51
N PRO A 267 12.22 -13.09 9.67
CA PRO A 267 11.99 -14.45 10.19
C PRO A 267 10.69 -14.60 10.96
N GLY A 268 10.08 -13.49 11.40
CA GLY A 268 8.88 -13.50 12.24
C GLY A 268 7.64 -14.00 11.51
N TRP A 269 6.60 -14.22 12.26
CA TRP A 269 5.28 -14.59 11.75
C TRP A 269 4.65 -13.43 10.95
N LEU A 270 3.89 -13.76 9.90
CA LEU A 270 3.13 -12.80 9.08
C LEU A 270 1.71 -13.33 8.86
N PRO A 271 0.68 -12.48 8.98
CA PRO A 271 -0.72 -12.90 8.94
C PRO A 271 -1.15 -13.59 7.63
N TRP A 272 -0.53 -13.22 6.52
CA TRP A 272 -0.83 -13.75 5.18
C TRP A 272 0.05 -14.94 4.78
N ASP A 273 1.06 -15.30 5.58
CA ASP A 273 1.95 -16.42 5.29
C ASP A 273 1.16 -17.73 5.41
N PRO A 274 1.17 -18.61 4.39
CA PRO A 274 0.47 -19.89 4.44
C PRO A 274 0.78 -20.73 5.68
N ARG A 275 2.00 -20.57 6.24
CA ARG A 275 2.41 -21.25 7.48
C ARG A 275 1.63 -20.74 8.70
N ALA A 276 1.02 -19.56 8.64
CA ALA A 276 0.22 -19.01 9.72
C ALA A 276 -1.06 -19.84 9.97
N SER A 277 -1.70 -20.35 8.91
CA SER A 277 -2.90 -21.18 9.01
C SER A 277 -2.63 -22.55 9.63
N THR A 278 -1.40 -23.04 9.52
CA THR A 278 -0.97 -24.32 10.13
C THR A 278 -0.42 -24.16 11.55
N GLY A 279 -0.38 -22.94 12.08
CA GLY A 279 0.26 -22.64 13.37
C GLY A 279 1.79 -22.58 13.33
N LEU A 280 2.43 -22.98 12.22
CA LEU A 280 3.89 -23.02 12.09
C LEU A 280 4.54 -21.63 12.17
N GLY A 281 3.84 -20.58 11.72
CA GLY A 281 4.33 -19.20 11.81
C GLY A 281 4.53 -18.73 13.25
N ARG A 282 3.61 -19.06 14.14
CA ARG A 282 3.73 -18.74 15.58
C ARG A 282 4.82 -19.57 16.24
N GLY A 283 4.96 -20.84 15.86
CA GLY A 283 6.01 -21.72 16.37
C GLY A 283 7.42 -21.20 16.02
N ALA A 284 7.64 -20.65 14.81
CA ALA A 284 8.91 -20.07 14.41
C ALA A 284 9.28 -18.84 15.26
N GLN A 285 8.31 -18.00 15.63
CA GLN A 285 8.56 -16.85 16.50
C GLN A 285 8.94 -17.28 17.92
N VAL A 286 8.23 -18.25 18.48
CA VAL A 286 8.55 -18.80 19.82
C VAL A 286 9.95 -19.39 19.84
N ILE A 287 10.38 -20.11 18.79
CA ILE A 287 11.73 -20.65 18.69
C ILE A 287 12.79 -19.55 18.61
N LEU A 288 12.52 -18.47 17.88
CA LEU A 288 13.43 -17.31 17.82
C LEU A 288 13.58 -16.64 19.17
N GLU A 289 12.48 -16.43 19.90
CA GLU A 289 12.48 -15.86 21.24
C GLU A 289 13.25 -16.77 22.23
N GLN A 290 12.99 -18.07 22.21
CA GLN A 290 13.68 -19.05 23.06
C GLN A 290 15.18 -19.16 22.76
N ASN A 291 15.60 -18.94 21.53
CA ASN A 291 17.00 -18.99 21.13
C ASN A 291 17.70 -17.61 21.13
N GLY A 292 17.18 -16.64 21.87
CA GLY A 292 17.78 -15.32 22.00
C GLY A 292 17.89 -14.56 20.67
N GLY A 293 16.92 -14.72 19.78
CA GLY A 293 16.85 -14.05 18.48
C GLY A 293 17.76 -14.68 17.41
N LYS A 294 18.40 -15.81 17.68
CA LYS A 294 19.18 -16.52 16.66
C LYS A 294 18.29 -17.34 15.75
N PHE A 295 18.43 -17.13 14.46
CA PHE A 295 17.70 -17.89 13.45
C PHE A 295 18.14 -19.35 13.49
N VAL A 296 17.26 -20.24 13.92
CA VAL A 296 17.40 -21.68 13.75
C VAL A 296 16.42 -22.09 12.66
N LYS A 297 16.93 -22.60 11.54
CA LYS A 297 16.08 -23.15 10.48
C LYS A 297 15.34 -24.34 11.06
N ALA A 298 14.10 -24.13 11.51
CA ALA A 298 13.26 -25.21 11.99
C ALA A 298 12.43 -25.71 10.81
N GLU A 299 12.69 -26.92 10.38
CA GLU A 299 11.80 -27.66 9.50
C GLU A 299 10.78 -28.40 10.36
N TYR A 300 9.50 -28.25 10.01
CA TYR A 300 8.39 -28.93 10.69
C TYR A 300 7.70 -29.88 9.74
N LEU A 301 7.34 -31.04 10.25
CA LEU A 301 6.44 -31.97 9.57
C LEU A 301 5.00 -31.40 9.52
N PRO A 302 4.16 -31.87 8.58
CA PRO A 302 2.76 -31.46 8.50
C PRO A 302 1.94 -31.70 9.77
N ASP A 303 2.40 -32.56 10.67
CA ASP A 303 1.81 -32.86 11.99
C ASP A 303 2.31 -31.88 13.10
N GLY A 304 3.11 -30.89 12.76
CA GLY A 304 3.63 -29.90 13.70
C GLY A 304 4.85 -30.35 14.50
N LYS A 305 5.41 -31.53 14.23
CA LYS A 305 6.63 -31.97 14.90
C LYS A 305 7.86 -31.38 14.25
N ARG A 306 8.81 -30.94 15.09
CA ARG A 306 10.10 -30.40 14.66
C ARG A 306 10.96 -31.48 14.03
N ILE A 307 11.49 -31.21 12.84
CA ILE A 307 12.61 -31.97 12.28
C ILE A 307 13.91 -31.35 12.84
N VAL A 308 14.65 -32.13 13.59
CA VAL A 308 15.94 -31.70 14.17
C VAL A 308 17.04 -31.84 13.12
#